data_ae434e740d0008e466d5502d2cbf7cb1
#
_entry.id   ae434e740d0008e466d5502d2cbf7cb1
#
_cell.length_a   1.000
_cell.length_b   1.000
_cell.length_c   1.000
_cell.angle_alpha   90.00
_cell.angle_beta   90.00
_cell.angle_gamma   90.00
#
_symmetry.space_group_name_H-M   'P 1'
#
loop_
_entity.id
_entity.type
_entity.pdbx_description
1 polymer ?
#
loop_
_entity_poly.entity_id
_entity_poly.type
_entity_poly.pdbx_seq_one_letter_code
_entity_poly.pdbx_strand_id
1 'polypeptide(L)'
;MIKIRKKILAVLLTAAMLVSMSSLVAWSDEQPTTDDGTSQTEQTTDDGASADDKQDDKKDDKKDDKEKLRTDEEGLADMSVVAENDSYKLYFDESTTNFAVQSKSDNYVWWATPLNADKDENAKTAQKKNMQSPLYVVYGDVSSHTSQRMSIYDASIKSDNFSFEPIENGVKVIYRLSKIEAEIPMTITLEKDNVNVSVITEEIKEKQATDTSGLVLLEIGMLQFFNAAGMEDEGYMVVPDGSGAVINYNNRRYNAQAYNSEVYGRDTSIGMLTRPSKTEQVYLPVIGAVTNGEKTNHGYMAVAKSGETCASVNATVSGQNSTSYNNTWFEFKVRAEDTYYMGNRKLTVYEQGNINQPNLTVGYYPLAKENLSYVDIAEAYRNYLIEQKGFKDKSDNITNSYYLDLYGGTIKAQSIAGFPVSLET
;
A
#
# COMPACT_ATOMS: atom_id res chain seq x y z
N MET A 1 -40.94 -24.76 20.38
CA MET A 1 -40.87 -23.63 19.43
C MET A 1 -40.26 -22.35 20.00
N ILE A 2 -40.44 -22.02 21.28
CA ILE A 2 -39.91 -20.76 21.88
C ILE A 2 -38.41 -20.77 22.12
N LYS A 3 -37.75 -21.92 22.39
CA LYS A 3 -36.30 -22.03 22.60
C LYS A 3 -35.47 -21.86 21.30
N ILE A 4 -36.02 -22.16 20.14
CA ILE A 4 -35.35 -22.05 18.86
C ILE A 4 -35.32 -20.58 18.39
N ARG A 5 -36.40 -19.84 18.64
CA ARG A 5 -36.46 -18.39 18.30
C ARG A 5 -35.46 -17.52 19.09
N LYS A 6 -35.18 -17.89 20.36
CA LYS A 6 -34.18 -17.16 21.16
C LYS A 6 -32.72 -17.39 20.70
N LYS A 7 -32.41 -18.57 20.17
CA LYS A 7 -31.06 -18.86 19.61
C LYS A 7 -30.84 -18.18 18.26
N ILE A 8 -31.86 -18.09 17.43
CA ILE A 8 -31.80 -17.38 16.13
C ILE A 8 -31.69 -15.86 16.35
N LEU A 9 -32.36 -15.31 17.34
CA LEU A 9 -32.26 -13.88 17.68
C LEU A 9 -30.90 -13.53 18.28
N ALA A 10 -30.28 -14.41 19.05
CA ALA A 10 -28.92 -14.20 19.59
C ALA A 10 -27.84 -14.27 18.50
N VAL A 11 -27.99 -15.14 17.50
CA VAL A 11 -27.07 -15.23 16.36
C VAL A 11 -27.21 -14.02 15.44
N LEU A 12 -28.39 -13.49 15.24
CA LEU A 12 -28.63 -12.27 14.47
C LEU A 12 -28.08 -11.01 15.17
N LEU A 13 -28.17 -10.94 16.50
CA LEU A 13 -27.58 -9.82 17.26
C LEU A 13 -26.05 -9.85 17.31
N THR A 14 -25.42 -11.03 17.37
CA THR A 14 -23.96 -11.15 17.29
C THR A 14 -23.42 -10.90 15.88
N ALA A 15 -24.14 -11.26 14.84
CA ALA A 15 -23.80 -10.92 13.46
C ALA A 15 -23.88 -9.40 13.20
N ALA A 16 -24.87 -8.71 13.78
CA ALA A 16 -25.01 -7.25 13.67
C ALA A 16 -23.91 -6.48 14.43
N MET A 17 -23.33 -7.03 15.50
CA MET A 17 -22.22 -6.40 16.23
C MET A 17 -20.84 -6.62 15.56
N LEU A 18 -20.68 -7.61 14.71
CA LEU A 18 -19.43 -7.87 13.99
C LEU A 18 -19.30 -7.05 12.70
N VAL A 19 -20.37 -6.44 12.20
CA VAL A 19 -20.36 -5.58 11.00
C VAL A 19 -20.14 -4.10 11.34
N SER A 20 -20.17 -3.70 12.62
CA SER A 20 -20.09 -2.29 13.03
C SER A 20 -18.70 -1.81 13.48
N MET A 21 -17.62 -2.57 13.25
CA MET A 21 -16.27 -2.18 13.65
C MET A 21 -15.30 -1.96 12.46
N SER A 22 -15.83 -1.64 11.29
CA SER A 22 -15.01 -1.15 10.19
C SER A 22 -15.61 0.14 9.64
N SER A 23 -14.84 1.22 9.75
CA SER A 23 -15.07 2.57 9.25
C SER A 23 -15.85 3.54 10.16
N LEU A 24 -15.11 4.17 11.08
CA LEU A 24 -15.41 5.51 11.57
C LEU A 24 -14.09 6.29 11.62
N VAL A 25 -13.74 6.94 10.52
CA VAL A 25 -12.91 8.14 10.56
C VAL A 25 -13.87 9.31 10.56
N ALA A 26 -14.19 9.79 11.76
CA ALA A 26 -14.88 11.06 11.93
C ALA A 26 -13.81 12.16 12.02
N TRP A 27 -13.88 13.11 11.12
CA TRP A 27 -13.20 14.40 11.24
C TRP A 27 -13.93 15.22 12.29
N SER A 28 -13.27 15.57 13.38
CA SER A 28 -13.71 16.62 14.29
C SER A 28 -12.71 17.77 14.21
N ASP A 29 -13.17 18.89 13.69
CA ASP A 29 -12.55 20.20 13.91
C ASP A 29 -12.77 20.59 15.37
N GLU A 30 -11.69 20.74 16.14
CA GLU A 30 -11.69 21.55 17.36
C GLU A 30 -10.40 22.34 17.46
N GLN A 31 -10.56 23.65 17.55
CA GLN A 31 -9.51 24.63 17.83
C GLN A 31 -9.02 24.51 19.28
N PRO A 32 -7.76 24.87 19.57
CA PRO A 32 -7.22 24.84 20.92
C PRO A 32 -7.56 26.11 21.69
N THR A 33 -8.17 25.95 22.86
CA THR A 33 -8.16 26.96 23.90
C THR A 33 -7.11 26.63 24.95
N THR A 34 -6.21 27.56 25.17
CA THR A 34 -5.29 27.59 26.29
C THR A 34 -6.05 27.79 27.60
N ASP A 35 -5.78 26.98 28.62
CA ASP A 35 -5.69 27.49 29.99
C ASP A 35 -4.83 26.63 30.92
N ASP A 36 -4.18 27.30 31.82
CA ASP A 36 -3.13 26.98 32.75
C ASP A 36 -3.73 26.47 34.09
N GLY A 37 -3.04 25.58 34.81
CA GLY A 37 -3.39 25.42 36.23
C GLY A 37 -3.18 24.08 36.92
N THR A 38 -1.99 23.84 37.37
CA THR A 38 -1.54 23.35 38.72
C THR A 38 -2.32 22.27 39.50
N SER A 39 -1.58 21.22 39.90
CA SER A 39 -1.47 20.53 41.22
C SER A 39 -2.63 19.68 41.74
N GLN A 40 -2.44 18.48 42.13
CA GLN A 40 -1.80 17.86 43.30
C GLN A 40 -2.22 16.39 43.45
N THR A 41 -1.25 15.65 43.87
CA THR A 41 -1.14 14.40 44.61
C THR A 41 -2.32 14.02 45.52
N GLU A 42 -2.69 12.74 45.56
CA GLU A 42 -2.79 12.01 46.84
C GLU A 42 -2.84 10.48 46.63
N GLN A 43 -1.97 9.83 47.40
CA GLN A 43 -1.94 8.39 47.66
C GLN A 43 -3.01 8.01 48.68
N THR A 44 -3.56 6.82 48.60
CA THR A 44 -3.87 6.01 49.77
C THR A 44 -3.79 4.53 49.47
N THR A 45 -3.03 3.86 50.30
CA THR A 45 -2.89 2.46 50.62
C THR A 45 -4.16 1.90 51.25
N ASP A 46 -4.52 0.63 51.07
CA ASP A 46 -4.29 -0.40 52.10
C ASP A 46 -5.04 -1.72 51.82
N ASP A 47 -4.35 -2.80 52.08
CA ASP A 47 -4.59 -4.08 52.69
C ASP A 47 -5.83 -4.96 52.37
N GLY A 48 -5.47 -6.27 52.18
CA GLY A 48 -6.14 -7.28 52.92
C GLY A 48 -6.39 -8.66 52.30
N ALA A 49 -5.42 -9.58 52.51
CA ALA A 49 -5.58 -10.99 52.93
C ALA A 49 -6.24 -12.03 51.99
N SER A 50 -5.40 -12.91 51.49
CA SER A 50 -5.33 -14.38 51.78
C SER A 50 -6.58 -15.26 51.65
N ALA A 51 -6.51 -16.21 50.71
CA ALA A 51 -6.87 -17.62 51.00
C ALA A 51 -6.21 -18.56 49.98
N ASP A 52 -5.48 -19.52 50.49
CA ASP A 52 -4.95 -20.73 49.86
C ASP A 52 -6.02 -21.50 49.09
N ASP A 53 -5.66 -21.98 47.90
CA ASP A 53 -6.10 -23.30 47.47
C ASP A 53 -5.04 -23.93 46.54
N LYS A 54 -4.54 -25.07 47.00
CA LYS A 54 -3.59 -25.92 46.29
C LYS A 54 -4.32 -26.68 45.20
N GLN A 55 -3.88 -26.57 43.98
CA GLN A 55 -4.20 -27.60 42.98
C GLN A 55 -3.00 -27.87 42.04
N ASP A 56 -2.62 -29.11 42.05
CA ASP A 56 -1.70 -29.93 41.29
C ASP A 56 -1.08 -29.36 40.03
N ASP A 57 0.25 -29.28 40.07
CA ASP A 57 1.16 -29.24 38.94
C ASP A 57 1.03 -30.50 38.05
N LYS A 58 0.34 -30.39 36.94
CA LYS A 58 0.68 -31.15 35.74
C LYS A 58 1.41 -30.24 34.78
N LYS A 59 2.72 -30.30 34.80
CA LYS A 59 3.59 -29.86 33.72
C LYS A 59 3.23 -30.68 32.47
N ASP A 60 2.38 -30.12 31.58
CA ASP A 60 2.38 -30.44 30.18
C ASP A 60 3.59 -29.71 29.58
N ASP A 61 4.67 -30.46 29.37
CA ASP A 61 5.76 -30.07 28.46
C ASP A 61 5.19 -29.95 27.04
N LYS A 62 4.51 -28.83 26.72
CA LYS A 62 4.36 -28.39 25.37
C LYS A 62 5.74 -27.98 24.88
N LYS A 63 6.44 -28.89 24.21
CA LYS A 63 7.51 -28.52 23.30
C LYS A 63 6.96 -27.38 22.41
N ASP A 64 7.52 -26.20 22.56
CA ASP A 64 7.46 -25.13 21.58
C ASP A 64 8.17 -25.64 20.31
N ASP A 65 7.48 -26.38 19.47
CA ASP A 65 7.86 -26.57 18.08
C ASP A 65 7.59 -25.22 17.38
N LYS A 66 8.47 -24.24 17.61
CA LYS A 66 8.51 -23.05 16.76
C LYS A 66 8.76 -23.55 15.33
N GLU A 67 7.78 -23.41 14.51
CA GLU A 67 7.85 -23.77 13.12
C GLU A 67 9.06 -23.07 12.48
N LYS A 68 10.00 -23.85 11.93
CA LYS A 68 11.24 -23.30 11.36
C LYS A 68 10.91 -22.32 10.23
N LEU A 69 11.45 -21.11 10.29
CA LEU A 69 11.35 -20.14 9.21
C LEU A 69 12.19 -20.61 8.01
N ARG A 70 11.70 -20.38 6.81
CA ARG A 70 12.42 -20.69 5.56
C ARG A 70 13.54 -19.67 5.36
N THR A 71 14.70 -20.14 4.92
CA THR A 71 15.81 -19.29 4.46
C THR A 71 15.62 -18.87 3.00
N ASP A 72 16.37 -17.85 2.57
CA ASP A 72 16.34 -17.42 1.16
C ASP A 72 16.69 -18.57 0.19
N GLU A 73 17.68 -19.40 0.53
CA GLU A 73 18.05 -20.57 -0.27
C GLU A 73 16.91 -21.58 -0.39
N GLU A 74 16.23 -21.88 0.73
CA GLU A 74 15.05 -22.75 0.75
C GLU A 74 13.88 -22.15 -0.05
N GLY A 75 13.72 -20.82 -0.01
CA GLY A 75 12.71 -20.10 -0.79
C GLY A 75 12.97 -20.12 -2.29
N LEU A 76 14.20 -19.83 -2.69
CA LEU A 76 14.59 -19.82 -4.11
C LEU A 76 14.62 -21.22 -4.73
N ALA A 77 14.83 -22.28 -3.94
CA ALA A 77 14.84 -23.64 -4.43
C ALA A 77 13.51 -24.10 -5.05
N ASP A 78 12.40 -23.48 -4.64
CA ASP A 78 11.06 -23.77 -5.17
C ASP A 78 10.72 -22.92 -6.42
N MET A 79 11.62 -22.04 -6.86
CA MET A 79 11.39 -21.09 -7.94
C MET A 79 12.20 -21.41 -9.20
N SER A 80 11.70 -20.97 -10.36
CA SER A 80 12.39 -21.03 -11.63
C SER A 80 13.04 -19.69 -11.98
N VAL A 81 14.25 -19.69 -12.55
CA VAL A 81 14.87 -18.47 -13.11
C VAL A 81 14.17 -18.18 -14.44
N VAL A 82 13.49 -17.03 -14.52
CA VAL A 82 12.74 -16.59 -15.72
C VAL A 82 13.49 -15.53 -16.53
N ALA A 83 14.44 -14.83 -15.90
CA ALA A 83 15.34 -13.90 -16.57
C ALA A 83 16.66 -13.76 -15.81
N GLU A 84 17.72 -13.40 -16.53
CA GLU A 84 19.05 -13.19 -15.95
C GLU A 84 19.81 -12.16 -16.79
N ASN A 85 20.53 -11.27 -16.10
CA ASN A 85 21.49 -10.36 -16.73
C ASN A 85 22.84 -10.40 -16.00
N ASP A 86 23.75 -9.47 -16.27
CA ASP A 86 25.08 -9.45 -15.66
C ASP A 86 25.05 -9.30 -14.14
N SER A 87 24.05 -8.60 -13.59
CA SER A 87 23.96 -8.22 -12.17
C SER A 87 22.95 -9.01 -11.37
N TYR A 88 21.85 -9.45 -11.99
CA TYR A 88 20.70 -9.99 -11.30
C TYR A 88 20.15 -11.26 -11.94
N LYS A 89 19.46 -12.06 -11.13
CA LYS A 89 18.57 -13.15 -11.54
C LYS A 89 17.15 -12.83 -11.06
N LEU A 90 16.18 -13.02 -11.94
CA LEU A 90 14.76 -12.94 -11.61
C LEU A 90 14.21 -14.36 -11.47
N TYR A 91 13.73 -14.67 -10.28
CA TYR A 91 13.08 -15.93 -9.94
C TYR A 91 11.55 -15.75 -9.90
N PHE A 92 10.83 -16.78 -10.29
CA PHE A 92 9.37 -16.82 -10.28
C PHE A 92 8.86 -18.16 -9.75
N ASP A 93 7.90 -18.11 -8.83
CA ASP A 93 7.20 -19.26 -8.28
C ASP A 93 5.88 -19.47 -9.05
N GLU A 94 5.82 -20.54 -9.80
CA GLU A 94 4.68 -20.90 -10.64
C GLU A 94 3.42 -21.23 -9.84
N SER A 95 3.54 -21.56 -8.56
CA SER A 95 2.43 -21.97 -7.69
C SER A 95 1.82 -20.78 -6.92
N THR A 96 2.63 -19.82 -6.53
CA THR A 96 2.20 -18.68 -5.71
C THR A 96 2.25 -17.35 -6.46
N THR A 97 2.82 -17.35 -7.68
CA THR A 97 3.13 -16.14 -8.46
C THR A 97 4.04 -15.13 -7.74
N ASN A 98 4.67 -15.55 -6.63
CA ASN A 98 5.69 -14.76 -5.99
C ASN A 98 6.94 -14.70 -6.88
N PHE A 99 7.70 -13.64 -6.75
CA PHE A 99 8.97 -13.53 -7.44
C PHE A 99 10.03 -12.94 -6.52
N ALA A 100 11.27 -13.14 -6.89
CA ALA A 100 12.41 -12.62 -6.17
C ALA A 100 13.49 -12.17 -7.15
N VAL A 101 14.24 -11.14 -6.73
CA VAL A 101 15.41 -10.64 -7.46
C VAL A 101 16.64 -10.95 -6.64
N GLN A 102 17.59 -11.71 -7.18
CA GLN A 102 18.83 -12.04 -6.50
C GLN A 102 20.00 -11.26 -7.12
N SER A 103 20.79 -10.60 -6.29
CA SER A 103 22.08 -10.04 -6.68
C SER A 103 23.10 -11.14 -6.92
N LYS A 104 23.86 -11.04 -8.00
CA LYS A 104 24.97 -11.96 -8.29
C LYS A 104 26.26 -11.62 -7.54
N SER A 105 26.36 -10.39 -7.01
CA SER A 105 27.57 -9.91 -6.35
C SER A 105 27.68 -10.38 -4.90
N ASP A 106 26.56 -10.46 -4.18
CA ASP A 106 26.50 -10.78 -2.76
C ASP A 106 25.40 -11.75 -2.37
N ASN A 107 24.64 -12.25 -3.35
CA ASN A 107 23.53 -13.19 -3.21
C ASN A 107 22.34 -12.68 -2.38
N TYR A 108 22.26 -11.37 -2.08
CA TYR A 108 21.09 -10.80 -1.42
C TYR A 108 19.83 -10.95 -2.28
N VAL A 109 18.68 -11.18 -1.64
CA VAL A 109 17.41 -11.44 -2.31
C VAL A 109 16.37 -10.39 -1.93
N TRP A 110 15.85 -9.69 -2.93
CA TRP A 110 14.68 -8.82 -2.80
C TRP A 110 13.42 -9.61 -3.12
N TRP A 111 12.60 -9.84 -2.12
CA TRP A 111 11.34 -10.59 -2.25
C TRP A 111 10.18 -9.67 -2.63
N ALA A 112 9.34 -10.10 -3.58
CA ALA A 112 8.12 -9.38 -3.94
C ALA A 112 7.06 -9.46 -2.83
N THR A 113 7.00 -10.61 -2.14
CA THR A 113 6.21 -10.82 -0.92
C THR A 113 7.07 -11.52 0.12
N PRO A 114 6.89 -11.27 1.43
CA PRO A 114 7.73 -11.87 2.46
C PRO A 114 7.69 -13.40 2.43
N LEU A 115 8.85 -14.03 2.43
CA LEU A 115 9.01 -15.50 2.33
C LEU A 115 8.25 -16.26 3.42
N ASN A 116 8.15 -15.69 4.64
CA ASN A 116 7.51 -16.30 5.79
C ASN A 116 6.23 -15.56 6.21
N ALA A 117 5.51 -14.97 5.27
CA ALA A 117 4.29 -14.21 5.52
C ALA A 117 3.20 -15.00 6.25
N ASP A 118 3.07 -16.29 5.96
CA ASP A 118 2.13 -17.22 6.58
C ASP A 118 2.44 -17.50 8.07
N LYS A 119 3.70 -17.26 8.49
CA LYS A 119 4.20 -17.51 9.84
C LYS A 119 4.24 -16.26 10.72
N ASP A 120 3.83 -15.10 10.24
CA ASP A 120 3.77 -13.87 11.02
C ASP A 120 2.79 -14.04 12.20
N GLU A 121 3.32 -14.11 13.43
CA GLU A 121 2.54 -14.33 14.64
C GLU A 121 1.61 -13.15 14.99
N ASN A 122 1.95 -11.94 14.52
CA ASN A 122 1.15 -10.73 14.74
C ASN A 122 0.02 -10.57 13.73
N ALA A 123 0.09 -11.28 12.60
CA ALA A 123 -0.87 -11.16 11.52
C ALA A 123 -2.06 -12.10 11.68
N LYS A 124 -3.26 -11.54 11.50
CA LYS A 124 -4.48 -12.32 11.33
C LYS A 124 -4.53 -12.96 9.94
N THR A 125 -5.40 -13.93 9.76
CA THR A 125 -5.56 -14.68 8.49
C THR A 125 -5.70 -13.76 7.28
N ALA A 126 -6.45 -12.66 7.36
CA ALA A 126 -6.62 -11.72 6.26
C ALA A 126 -5.32 -10.99 5.90
N GLN A 127 -4.53 -10.58 6.90
CA GLN A 127 -3.22 -9.96 6.68
C GLN A 127 -2.21 -10.94 6.11
N LYS A 128 -2.16 -12.19 6.59
CA LYS A 128 -1.31 -13.24 6.03
C LYS A 128 -1.56 -13.45 4.54
N LYS A 129 -2.83 -13.49 4.12
CA LYS A 129 -3.21 -13.57 2.70
C LYS A 129 -2.79 -12.33 1.91
N ASN A 130 -2.91 -11.16 2.52
CA ASN A 130 -2.49 -9.92 1.89
C ASN A 130 -0.97 -9.85 1.72
N MET A 131 -0.20 -10.31 2.69
CA MET A 131 1.27 -10.39 2.61
C MET A 131 1.78 -11.37 1.56
N GLN A 132 1.00 -12.40 1.20
CA GLN A 132 1.31 -13.36 0.15
C GLN A 132 0.83 -12.91 -1.25
N SER A 133 0.32 -11.69 -1.35
CA SER A 133 -0.34 -11.20 -2.56
C SER A 133 0.53 -10.18 -3.28
N PRO A 134 0.94 -10.41 -4.54
CA PRO A 134 1.68 -9.41 -5.31
C PRO A 134 0.85 -8.18 -5.64
N LEU A 135 -0.46 -8.34 -5.75
CA LEU A 135 -1.41 -7.24 -5.94
C LEU A 135 -2.56 -7.36 -4.93
N TYR A 136 -3.21 -6.24 -4.67
CA TYR A 136 -4.57 -6.21 -4.15
C TYR A 136 -5.42 -5.25 -4.98
N VAL A 137 -6.72 -5.42 -4.90
CA VAL A 137 -7.67 -4.52 -5.58
C VAL A 137 -8.66 -3.95 -4.58
N VAL A 138 -9.12 -2.73 -4.88
CA VAL A 138 -10.31 -2.16 -4.26
C VAL A 138 -11.41 -2.14 -5.32
N TYR A 139 -12.58 -2.62 -4.97
CA TYR A 139 -13.75 -2.61 -5.86
C TYR A 139 -14.94 -1.98 -5.16
N GLY A 140 -15.75 -1.27 -5.92
CA GLY A 140 -16.99 -0.65 -5.47
C GLY A 140 -18.21 -1.52 -5.82
N ASP A 141 -19.17 -1.57 -4.91
CA ASP A 141 -20.50 -2.13 -5.16
C ASP A 141 -21.47 -1.00 -5.42
N VAL A 142 -21.93 -0.90 -6.66
CA VAL A 142 -22.83 0.16 -7.12
C VAL A 142 -24.16 0.14 -6.35
N SER A 143 -24.65 -1.04 -5.98
CA SER A 143 -25.94 -1.17 -5.31
C SER A 143 -25.91 -0.77 -3.84
N SER A 144 -24.81 -1.05 -3.14
CA SER A 144 -24.63 -0.73 -1.72
C SER A 144 -23.89 0.58 -1.46
N HIS A 145 -23.29 1.19 -2.49
CA HIS A 145 -22.47 2.39 -2.39
C HIS A 145 -21.28 2.24 -1.43
N THR A 146 -20.68 1.04 -1.39
CA THR A 146 -19.54 0.70 -0.53
C THR A 146 -18.38 0.18 -1.34
N SER A 147 -17.16 0.40 -0.88
CA SER A 147 -15.96 -0.19 -1.45
C SER A 147 -15.36 -1.24 -0.50
N GLN A 148 -14.68 -2.22 -1.07
CA GLN A 148 -14.04 -3.31 -0.34
C GLN A 148 -12.69 -3.63 -0.98
N ARG A 149 -11.72 -4.00 -0.13
CA ARG A 149 -10.41 -4.47 -0.56
C ARG A 149 -10.39 -6.00 -0.64
N MET A 150 -9.66 -6.52 -1.63
CA MET A 150 -9.49 -7.95 -1.86
C MET A 150 -8.06 -8.24 -2.28
N SER A 151 -7.40 -9.21 -1.63
CA SER A 151 -6.08 -9.67 -2.03
C SER A 151 -6.17 -10.59 -3.23
N ILE A 152 -5.20 -10.50 -4.14
CA ILE A 152 -5.13 -11.43 -5.30
C ILE A 152 -4.85 -12.86 -4.84
N TYR A 153 -4.11 -13.04 -3.74
CA TYR A 153 -3.89 -14.37 -3.17
C TYR A 153 -5.22 -15.09 -2.87
N ASP A 154 -6.13 -14.42 -2.14
CA ASP A 154 -7.41 -15.03 -1.76
C ASP A 154 -8.40 -15.13 -2.93
N ALA A 155 -8.32 -14.18 -3.87
CA ALA A 155 -9.26 -14.08 -4.99
C ALA A 155 -8.92 -14.97 -6.18
N SER A 156 -7.64 -15.30 -6.36
CA SER A 156 -7.13 -15.96 -7.57
C SER A 156 -6.13 -17.06 -7.23
N ILE A 157 -5.01 -16.74 -6.55
CA ILE A 157 -3.87 -17.64 -6.38
C ILE A 157 -4.24 -18.92 -5.60
N LYS A 158 -4.88 -18.76 -4.45
CA LYS A 158 -5.26 -19.86 -3.57
C LYS A 158 -6.18 -20.91 -4.25
N SER A 159 -6.93 -20.49 -5.24
CA SER A 159 -7.85 -21.36 -6.00
C SER A 159 -7.30 -21.79 -7.36
N ASP A 160 -6.00 -21.53 -7.60
CA ASP A 160 -5.33 -21.81 -8.87
C ASP A 160 -6.07 -21.18 -10.09
N ASN A 161 -6.68 -20.01 -9.86
CA ASN A 161 -7.46 -19.30 -10.87
C ASN A 161 -6.66 -18.19 -11.54
N PHE A 162 -5.48 -18.54 -12.01
CA PHE A 162 -4.58 -17.69 -12.78
C PHE A 162 -3.93 -18.46 -13.92
N SER A 163 -3.23 -17.77 -14.76
CA SER A 163 -2.34 -18.38 -15.75
C SER A 163 -1.12 -17.51 -15.94
N PHE A 164 -0.03 -18.10 -16.34
CA PHE A 164 1.19 -17.36 -16.66
C PHE A 164 1.80 -17.87 -17.96
N GLU A 165 2.60 -17.02 -18.58
CA GLU A 165 3.37 -17.34 -19.78
C GLU A 165 4.73 -16.64 -19.73
N PRO A 166 5.81 -17.29 -20.15
CA PRO A 166 7.10 -16.64 -20.33
C PRO A 166 7.00 -15.54 -21.41
N ILE A 167 7.64 -14.42 -21.13
CA ILE A 167 7.84 -13.33 -22.08
C ILE A 167 9.32 -12.98 -22.17
N GLU A 168 9.70 -12.09 -23.06
CA GLU A 168 11.08 -11.61 -23.14
C GLU A 168 11.51 -10.99 -21.81
N ASN A 169 12.60 -11.50 -21.23
CA ASN A 169 13.17 -11.08 -19.94
C ASN A 169 12.21 -11.17 -18.74
N GLY A 170 11.24 -12.08 -18.77
CA GLY A 170 10.34 -12.17 -17.63
C GLY A 170 9.13 -13.08 -17.82
N VAL A 171 8.04 -12.73 -17.15
CA VAL A 171 6.80 -13.51 -17.12
C VAL A 171 5.59 -12.57 -17.15
N LYS A 172 4.52 -13.01 -17.83
CA LYS A 172 3.20 -12.40 -17.79
C LYS A 172 2.25 -13.32 -17.03
N VAL A 173 1.53 -12.76 -16.07
CA VAL A 173 0.53 -13.45 -15.25
C VAL A 173 -0.83 -12.82 -15.50
N ILE A 174 -1.88 -13.64 -15.61
CA ILE A 174 -3.27 -13.18 -15.71
C ILE A 174 -4.03 -13.71 -14.51
N TYR A 175 -4.42 -12.84 -13.61
CA TYR A 175 -5.23 -13.17 -12.44
C TYR A 175 -6.72 -13.08 -12.77
N ARG A 176 -7.50 -14.11 -12.42
CA ARG A 176 -8.94 -14.14 -12.62
C ARG A 176 -9.66 -14.01 -11.29
N LEU A 177 -10.46 -12.97 -11.17
CA LEU A 177 -11.15 -12.57 -9.96
C LEU A 177 -12.64 -12.89 -10.08
N SER A 178 -13.03 -14.10 -9.73
CA SER A 178 -14.39 -14.60 -9.93
C SER A 178 -15.46 -13.74 -9.25
N LYS A 179 -15.15 -13.10 -8.10
CA LYS A 179 -16.11 -12.28 -7.37
C LYS A 179 -16.54 -11.04 -8.13
N ILE A 180 -15.59 -10.36 -8.78
CA ILE A 180 -15.85 -9.14 -9.55
C ILE A 180 -15.90 -9.40 -11.06
N GLU A 181 -15.82 -10.66 -11.46
CA GLU A 181 -15.81 -11.10 -12.85
C GLU A 181 -14.78 -10.32 -13.68
N ALA A 182 -13.53 -10.23 -13.17
CA ALA A 182 -12.44 -9.49 -13.82
C ALA A 182 -11.20 -10.36 -14.08
N GLU A 183 -10.45 -10.02 -15.13
CA GLU A 183 -9.11 -10.53 -15.41
C GLU A 183 -8.10 -9.37 -15.36
N ILE A 184 -7.03 -9.54 -14.58
CA ILE A 184 -5.98 -8.52 -14.41
C ILE A 184 -4.65 -9.09 -14.91
N PRO A 185 -4.14 -8.61 -16.04
CA PRO A 185 -2.83 -8.99 -16.56
C PRO A 185 -1.74 -8.18 -15.88
N MET A 186 -0.70 -8.87 -15.41
CA MET A 186 0.51 -8.30 -14.83
C MET A 186 1.74 -8.86 -15.53
N THR A 187 2.71 -8.02 -15.86
CA THR A 187 4.02 -8.44 -16.37
C THR A 187 5.11 -8.12 -15.34
N ILE A 188 6.11 -8.97 -15.26
CA ILE A 188 7.32 -8.83 -14.46
C ILE A 188 8.50 -9.00 -15.38
N THR A 189 9.32 -7.96 -15.58
CA THR A 189 10.45 -7.99 -16.52
C THR A 189 11.73 -7.49 -15.88
N LEU A 190 12.81 -8.20 -16.08
CA LEU A 190 14.15 -7.81 -15.66
C LEU A 190 14.78 -6.92 -16.73
N GLU A 191 15.06 -5.68 -16.38
CA GLU A 191 15.81 -4.73 -17.17
C GLU A 191 17.29 -4.76 -16.78
N LYS A 192 18.07 -3.79 -17.28
CA LYS A 192 19.50 -3.70 -17.00
C LYS A 192 19.81 -3.58 -15.49
N ASP A 193 19.10 -2.71 -14.80
CA ASP A 193 19.35 -2.30 -13.40
C ASP A 193 18.10 -2.28 -12.52
N ASN A 194 16.97 -2.71 -13.05
CA ASN A 194 15.71 -2.76 -12.32
C ASN A 194 14.79 -3.88 -12.79
N VAL A 195 13.80 -4.19 -11.97
CA VAL A 195 12.65 -5.01 -12.35
C VAL A 195 11.44 -4.11 -12.55
N ASN A 196 10.81 -4.18 -13.71
CA ASN A 196 9.52 -3.53 -13.96
C ASN A 196 8.40 -4.49 -13.62
N VAL A 197 7.43 -4.01 -12.87
CA VAL A 197 6.15 -4.67 -12.64
C VAL A 197 5.07 -3.79 -13.23
N SER A 198 4.29 -4.34 -14.16
CA SER A 198 3.28 -3.55 -14.89
C SER A 198 1.93 -4.26 -14.88
N VAL A 199 0.86 -3.54 -14.58
CA VAL A 199 -0.51 -3.95 -14.88
C VAL A 199 -0.90 -3.33 -16.21
N ILE A 200 -1.30 -4.17 -17.16
CA ILE A 200 -1.66 -3.76 -18.51
C ILE A 200 -3.15 -3.39 -18.54
N THR A 201 -3.44 -2.12 -18.30
CA THR A 201 -4.81 -1.62 -18.10
C THR A 201 -5.72 -1.83 -19.28
N GLU A 202 -5.21 -1.71 -20.51
CA GLU A 202 -5.95 -1.93 -21.74
C GLU A 202 -6.38 -3.39 -21.96
N GLU A 203 -5.69 -4.34 -21.31
CA GLU A 203 -6.02 -5.76 -21.36
C GLU A 203 -6.88 -6.22 -20.17
N ILE A 204 -7.18 -5.33 -19.22
CA ILE A 204 -8.09 -5.67 -18.11
C ILE A 204 -9.47 -5.96 -18.69
N LYS A 205 -10.00 -7.14 -18.38
CA LYS A 205 -11.37 -7.51 -18.70
C LYS A 205 -12.18 -7.52 -17.43
N GLU A 206 -13.37 -6.97 -17.49
CA GLU A 206 -14.32 -6.97 -16.39
C GLU A 206 -15.75 -6.94 -16.91
N LYS A 207 -16.65 -7.46 -16.08
CA LYS A 207 -18.07 -7.33 -16.34
C LYS A 207 -18.50 -5.88 -16.07
N GLN A 208 -19.08 -5.23 -17.06
CA GLN A 208 -19.57 -3.87 -16.90
C GLN A 208 -20.70 -3.80 -15.90
N ALA A 209 -20.58 -2.89 -14.93
CA ALA A 209 -21.66 -2.57 -14.02
C ALA A 209 -22.73 -1.72 -14.74
N THR A 210 -23.90 -1.65 -14.15
CA THR A 210 -25.00 -0.75 -14.55
C THR A 210 -25.09 0.41 -13.56
N ASP A 211 -25.89 1.42 -13.89
CA ASP A 211 -26.12 2.58 -12.99
C ASP A 211 -26.66 2.20 -11.59
N THR A 212 -27.23 1.01 -11.46
CA THR A 212 -27.92 0.58 -10.24
C THR A 212 -27.34 -0.69 -9.61
N SER A 213 -26.48 -1.42 -10.29
CA SER A 213 -25.93 -2.69 -9.80
C SER A 213 -24.65 -3.10 -10.50
N GLY A 214 -23.90 -3.94 -9.83
CA GLY A 214 -22.64 -4.50 -10.33
C GLY A 214 -21.46 -4.09 -9.45
N LEU A 215 -20.31 -4.65 -9.77
CA LEU A 215 -19.04 -4.38 -9.10
C LEU A 215 -18.10 -3.70 -10.08
N VAL A 216 -17.37 -2.69 -9.62
CA VAL A 216 -16.41 -1.93 -10.43
C VAL A 216 -15.04 -1.95 -9.78
N LEU A 217 -13.99 -2.18 -10.56
CA LEU A 217 -12.61 -2.08 -10.10
C LEU A 217 -12.25 -0.60 -9.92
N LEU A 218 -11.82 -0.21 -8.73
CA LEU A 218 -11.50 1.18 -8.37
C LEU A 218 -10.00 1.43 -8.24
N GLU A 219 -9.29 0.55 -7.52
CA GLU A 219 -7.89 0.76 -7.20
C GLU A 219 -7.11 -0.56 -7.29
N ILE A 220 -5.82 -0.43 -7.63
CA ILE A 220 -4.87 -1.55 -7.66
C ILE A 220 -3.64 -1.14 -6.84
N GLY A 221 -3.38 -1.88 -5.75
CA GLY A 221 -2.14 -1.73 -5.00
C GLY A 221 -1.11 -2.75 -5.49
N MET A 222 0.12 -2.29 -5.72
CA MET A 222 1.19 -3.10 -6.29
C MET A 222 2.27 -3.36 -5.26
N LEU A 223 2.66 -4.63 -5.12
CA LEU A 223 3.77 -5.12 -4.30
C LEU A 223 3.86 -4.45 -2.93
N GLN A 224 2.75 -4.44 -2.19
CA GLN A 224 2.66 -3.78 -0.88
C GLN A 224 3.82 -4.16 0.05
N PHE A 225 4.32 -5.38 -0.04
CA PHE A 225 5.34 -5.92 0.84
C PHE A 225 6.67 -6.20 0.13
N PHE A 226 6.98 -5.48 -0.96
CA PHE A 226 8.25 -5.63 -1.65
C PHE A 226 9.42 -5.34 -0.72
N ASN A 227 10.28 -6.33 -0.51
CA ASN A 227 11.43 -6.27 0.39
C ASN A 227 11.11 -5.64 1.75
N ALA A 228 9.94 -5.99 2.30
CA ALA A 228 9.45 -5.43 3.54
C ALA A 228 10.32 -5.88 4.73
N ALA A 229 10.74 -4.92 5.55
CA ALA A 229 11.59 -5.16 6.71
C ALA A 229 10.77 -5.64 7.91
N GLY A 230 11.28 -6.64 8.63
CA GLY A 230 10.66 -7.21 9.82
C GLY A 230 10.84 -6.37 11.08
N MET A 231 10.40 -6.91 12.21
CA MET A 231 10.48 -6.22 13.51
C MET A 231 11.90 -6.11 14.07
N GLU A 232 12.79 -7.00 13.65
CA GLU A 232 14.20 -7.03 14.12
C GLU A 232 15.13 -6.23 13.21
N ASP A 233 14.61 -5.78 12.04
CA ASP A 233 15.41 -5.05 11.08
C ASP A 233 15.57 -3.58 11.52
N GLU A 234 16.77 -3.04 11.29
CA GLU A 234 17.07 -1.64 11.45
C GLU A 234 17.14 -0.94 10.09
N GLY A 235 16.63 0.29 10.04
CA GLY A 235 16.62 1.05 8.81
C GLY A 235 15.43 2.00 8.72
N TYR A 236 15.04 2.35 7.50
CA TYR A 236 13.95 3.30 7.27
C TYR A 236 13.36 3.19 5.86
N MET A 237 12.14 3.66 5.73
CA MET A 237 11.47 3.93 4.45
C MET A 237 11.68 5.39 4.06
N VAL A 238 11.70 5.64 2.76
CA VAL A 238 11.77 6.99 2.15
C VAL A 238 10.46 7.24 1.40
N VAL A 239 9.82 8.36 1.72
CA VAL A 239 8.57 8.80 1.09
C VAL A 239 8.72 10.23 0.57
N PRO A 240 8.00 10.61 -0.51
CA PRO A 240 8.13 11.91 -1.16
C PRO A 240 7.28 13.00 -0.47
N ASP A 241 7.32 13.12 0.86
CA ASP A 241 6.57 14.13 1.60
C ASP A 241 7.30 15.48 1.52
N GLY A 242 6.78 16.40 0.72
CA GLY A 242 7.44 17.65 0.40
C GLY A 242 8.77 17.42 -0.35
N SER A 243 9.88 17.80 0.29
CA SER A 243 11.24 17.55 -0.23
C SER A 243 11.76 16.14 0.03
N GLY A 244 10.95 15.28 0.63
CA GLY A 244 11.27 13.92 1.06
C GLY A 244 11.32 13.80 2.58
N ALA A 245 10.84 12.65 3.08
CA ALA A 245 10.88 12.29 4.50
C ALA A 245 11.34 10.84 4.67
N VAL A 246 11.88 10.55 5.85
CA VAL A 246 12.24 9.20 6.28
C VAL A 246 11.34 8.75 7.42
N ILE A 247 10.90 7.49 7.35
CA ILE A 247 10.12 6.83 8.39
C ILE A 247 10.96 5.67 8.92
N ASN A 248 11.53 5.84 10.11
CA ASN A 248 12.34 4.80 10.72
C ASN A 248 11.51 3.55 10.98
N TYR A 249 12.11 2.38 10.74
CA TYR A 249 11.50 1.09 11.08
C TYR A 249 11.23 1.00 12.58
N ASN A 250 10.24 0.22 12.95
CA ASN A 250 9.96 -0.15 14.33
C ASN A 250 9.89 1.05 15.30
N ASN A 251 9.46 2.22 14.82
CA ASN A 251 9.43 3.48 15.56
C ASN A 251 8.34 3.52 16.66
N ARG A 252 7.61 2.43 16.88
CA ARG A 252 6.54 2.24 17.88
C ARG A 252 5.33 3.19 17.71
N ARG A 253 5.21 3.85 16.56
CA ARG A 253 4.07 4.75 16.26
C ARG A 253 2.93 4.02 15.55
N TYR A 254 2.68 2.77 15.90
CA TYR A 254 1.65 1.93 15.27
C TYR A 254 0.21 2.43 15.49
N ASN A 255 -0.01 3.32 16.48
CA ASN A 255 -1.30 4.00 16.68
C ASN A 255 -1.43 5.32 15.90
N ALA A 256 -0.35 5.79 15.25
CA ALA A 256 -0.43 6.95 14.37
C ALA A 256 -1.15 6.59 13.07
N GLN A 257 -1.66 7.59 12.38
CA GLN A 257 -2.19 7.39 11.04
C GLN A 257 -1.08 6.89 10.11
N ALA A 258 -1.35 5.84 9.32
CA ALA A 258 -0.46 5.39 8.26
C ALA A 258 -0.23 6.53 7.24
N TYR A 259 0.97 6.59 6.67
CA TYR A 259 1.23 7.54 5.61
C TYR A 259 0.45 7.15 4.35
N ASN A 260 -0.28 8.10 3.80
CA ASN A 260 -0.96 7.98 2.52
C ASN A 260 -1.00 9.36 1.88
N SER A 261 -0.53 9.47 0.64
CA SER A 261 -0.56 10.73 -0.12
C SER A 261 -0.59 10.48 -1.63
N GLU A 262 -1.42 11.23 -2.33
CA GLU A 262 -1.44 11.23 -3.79
C GLU A 262 -0.13 11.83 -4.33
N VAL A 263 0.46 11.23 -5.39
CA VAL A 263 1.79 11.59 -5.90
C VAL A 263 1.89 13.05 -6.30
N TYR A 264 0.88 13.59 -6.97
CA TYR A 264 0.83 15.01 -7.37
C TYR A 264 -0.19 15.82 -6.57
N GLY A 265 -0.79 15.21 -5.55
CA GLY A 265 -1.83 15.83 -4.76
C GLY A 265 -3.16 15.94 -5.50
N ARG A 266 -4.12 16.57 -4.88
CA ARG A 266 -5.44 16.79 -5.46
C ARG A 266 -5.41 17.90 -6.50
N ASP A 267 -6.12 17.70 -7.60
CA ASP A 267 -6.47 18.78 -8.49
C ASP A 267 -7.42 19.77 -7.78
N THR A 268 -6.90 20.95 -7.46
CA THR A 268 -7.64 22.01 -6.77
C THR A 268 -8.53 22.82 -7.71
N SER A 269 -8.45 22.57 -9.03
CA SER A 269 -9.27 23.26 -10.03
C SER A 269 -10.70 22.72 -10.10
N ILE A 270 -10.94 21.49 -9.63
CA ILE A 270 -12.23 20.82 -9.73
C ILE A 270 -12.88 20.72 -8.35
N GLY A 271 -14.00 21.43 -8.15
CA GLY A 271 -14.98 21.18 -7.09
C GLY A 271 -14.56 21.44 -5.65
N MET A 272 -13.41 22.05 -5.38
CA MET A 272 -12.99 22.33 -4.00
C MET A 272 -13.54 23.65 -3.50
N LEU A 273 -14.47 23.60 -2.57
CA LEU A 273 -14.98 24.76 -1.85
C LEU A 273 -14.01 25.29 -0.79
N THR A 274 -13.07 24.47 -0.34
CA THR A 274 -12.07 24.83 0.67
C THR A 274 -10.66 24.57 0.14
N ARG A 275 -9.79 25.54 0.30
CA ARG A 275 -8.37 25.37 -0.01
C ARG A 275 -7.75 24.40 1.00
N PRO A 276 -6.87 23.48 0.57
CA PRO A 276 -6.11 22.67 1.50
C PRO A 276 -5.27 23.58 2.41
N SER A 277 -5.13 23.17 3.67
CA SER A 277 -4.39 23.94 4.68
C SER A 277 -2.87 23.99 4.42
N LYS A 278 -2.36 23.14 3.54
CA LYS A 278 -0.96 23.11 3.11
C LYS A 278 -0.86 23.55 1.66
N THR A 279 -0.03 24.55 1.41
CA THR A 279 0.11 25.18 0.08
C THR A 279 1.24 24.61 -0.76
N GLU A 280 2.15 23.85 -0.18
CA GLU A 280 3.32 23.31 -0.87
C GLU A 280 3.41 21.81 -0.63
N GLN A 281 2.98 21.05 -1.62
CA GLN A 281 3.15 19.62 -1.65
C GLN A 281 3.77 19.27 -3.00
N VAL A 282 5.09 19.08 -3.00
CA VAL A 282 5.79 18.53 -4.16
C VAL A 282 5.98 17.06 -3.89
N TYR A 283 5.11 16.26 -4.45
CA TYR A 283 5.24 14.81 -4.40
C TYR A 283 5.92 14.32 -5.67
N LEU A 284 6.88 13.42 -5.47
CA LEU A 284 7.59 12.76 -6.55
C LEU A 284 7.09 11.30 -6.65
N PRO A 285 7.02 10.71 -7.85
CA PRO A 285 6.58 9.32 -8.00
C PRO A 285 7.67 8.32 -7.61
N VAL A 286 8.30 8.52 -6.46
CA VAL A 286 9.42 7.71 -5.96
C VAL A 286 9.26 7.38 -4.50
N ILE A 287 9.56 6.13 -4.16
CA ILE A 287 9.67 5.62 -2.79
C ILE A 287 10.92 4.77 -2.66
N GLY A 288 11.31 4.43 -1.46
CA GLY A 288 12.42 3.51 -1.23
C GLY A 288 12.51 3.05 0.20
N ALA A 289 13.45 2.16 0.43
CA ALA A 289 13.79 1.69 1.76
C ALA A 289 15.27 1.35 1.85
N VAL A 290 15.83 1.49 3.03
CA VAL A 290 17.18 1.08 3.39
C VAL A 290 17.12 0.22 4.63
N THR A 291 17.67 -0.97 4.54
CA THR A 291 17.83 -1.91 5.66
C THR A 291 19.31 -2.06 5.98
N ASN A 292 19.68 -1.82 7.23
CA ASN A 292 21.05 -1.91 7.68
C ASN A 292 21.48 -3.39 7.76
N GLY A 293 22.65 -3.68 7.24
CA GLY A 293 23.29 -4.98 7.35
C GLY A 293 24.62 -4.87 8.09
N GLU A 294 25.21 -5.99 8.45
CA GLU A 294 26.49 -6.02 9.19
C GLU A 294 27.67 -5.41 8.39
N LYS A 295 27.70 -5.62 7.08
CA LYS A 295 28.76 -5.14 6.18
C LYS A 295 28.23 -4.31 5.04
N THR A 296 27.07 -4.66 4.52
CA THR A 296 26.44 -4.04 3.36
C THR A 296 25.02 -3.72 3.71
N ASN A 297 24.62 -2.47 3.55
CA ASN A 297 23.22 -2.07 3.63
C ASN A 297 22.56 -2.41 2.29
N HIS A 298 21.35 -2.95 2.37
CA HIS A 298 20.53 -3.25 1.22
C HIS A 298 19.28 -2.39 1.21
N GLY A 299 18.80 -2.10 0.03
CA GLY A 299 17.62 -1.28 -0.10
C GLY A 299 17.08 -1.32 -1.51
N TYR A 300 16.14 -0.45 -1.78
CA TYR A 300 15.63 -0.25 -3.13
C TYR A 300 15.13 1.18 -3.31
N MET A 301 15.10 1.60 -4.55
CA MET A 301 14.28 2.69 -5.04
C MET A 301 13.16 2.10 -5.90
N ALA A 302 11.95 2.56 -5.72
CA ALA A 302 10.85 2.23 -6.62
C ALA A 302 10.25 3.52 -7.21
N VAL A 303 10.01 3.50 -8.54
CA VAL A 303 9.49 4.64 -9.29
C VAL A 303 8.23 4.23 -10.02
N ALA A 304 7.15 4.96 -9.84
CA ALA A 304 5.99 4.85 -10.72
C ALA A 304 6.34 5.48 -12.08
N LYS A 305 6.73 4.62 -13.04
CA LYS A 305 7.17 5.03 -14.40
C LYS A 305 6.01 5.43 -15.29
N SER A 306 4.83 4.84 -15.04
CA SER A 306 3.57 5.11 -15.75
C SER A 306 2.41 4.91 -14.77
N GLY A 307 1.36 5.71 -14.91
CA GLY A 307 0.24 5.77 -13.98
C GLY A 307 0.49 6.69 -12.78
N GLU A 308 1.58 7.44 -12.76
CA GLU A 308 1.95 8.34 -11.66
C GLU A 308 0.89 9.40 -11.35
N THR A 309 0.08 9.79 -12.35
CA THR A 309 -1.00 10.77 -12.19
C THR A 309 -2.19 10.25 -11.39
N CYS A 310 -2.35 8.94 -11.30
CA CYS A 310 -3.40 8.30 -10.51
C CYS A 310 -2.83 7.50 -9.32
N ALA A 311 -1.54 7.68 -9.01
CA ALA A 311 -0.84 6.96 -7.96
C ALA A 311 -0.92 7.67 -6.61
N SER A 312 -1.01 6.87 -5.56
CA SER A 312 -0.79 7.27 -4.16
C SER A 312 0.39 6.50 -3.58
N VAL A 313 1.17 7.17 -2.75
CA VAL A 313 2.21 6.54 -1.93
C VAL A 313 1.64 6.18 -0.58
N ASN A 314 1.93 4.99 -0.14
CA ASN A 314 1.54 4.47 1.17
C ASN A 314 2.76 3.99 1.93
N ALA A 315 2.76 4.16 3.26
CA ALA A 315 3.75 3.52 4.14
C ALA A 315 3.15 3.17 5.49
N THR A 316 3.55 2.01 6.00
CA THR A 316 3.17 1.55 7.34
C THR A 316 4.39 1.02 8.08
N VAL A 317 4.42 1.21 9.39
CA VAL A 317 5.42 0.61 10.26
C VAL A 317 4.91 -0.69 10.86
N SER A 318 5.82 -1.54 11.27
CA SER A 318 5.54 -2.77 11.99
C SER A 318 4.58 -2.51 13.17
N GLY A 319 3.57 -3.39 13.32
CA GLY A 319 2.48 -3.23 14.29
C GLY A 319 1.27 -2.45 13.77
N GLN A 320 1.42 -1.61 12.78
CA GLN A 320 0.27 -1.07 12.04
C GLN A 320 -0.37 -2.17 11.18
N ASN A 321 -1.69 -2.11 11.01
CA ASN A 321 -2.44 -3.11 10.25
C ASN A 321 -2.25 -4.57 10.73
N SER A 322 -1.77 -4.76 11.96
CA SER A 322 -1.50 -6.08 12.55
C SER A 322 -0.59 -6.94 11.67
N THR A 323 0.56 -6.41 11.26
CA THR A 323 1.65 -7.12 10.60
C THR A 323 2.97 -6.80 11.26
N SER A 324 3.94 -7.71 11.15
CA SER A 324 5.30 -7.52 11.67
C SER A 324 6.20 -6.73 10.73
N TYR A 325 5.68 -6.19 9.64
CA TYR A 325 6.49 -5.62 8.57
C TYR A 325 6.36 -4.11 8.46
N ASN A 326 7.50 -3.46 8.15
CA ASN A 326 7.60 -2.07 7.71
C ASN A 326 7.59 -2.06 6.18
N ASN A 327 6.71 -1.34 5.56
CA ASN A 327 6.51 -1.39 4.11
C ASN A 327 6.02 -0.08 3.52
N THR A 328 6.44 0.19 2.27
CA THR A 328 5.97 1.31 1.46
C THR A 328 5.66 0.84 0.04
N TRP A 329 4.60 1.38 -0.56
CA TRP A 329 4.12 0.92 -1.87
C TRP A 329 3.31 1.98 -2.61
N PHE A 330 3.06 1.73 -3.90
CA PHE A 330 2.13 2.50 -4.71
C PHE A 330 0.76 1.82 -4.79
N GLU A 331 -0.29 2.63 -4.71
CA GLU A 331 -1.66 2.29 -5.02
C GLU A 331 -2.16 3.19 -6.14
N PHE A 332 -2.85 2.64 -7.13
CA PHE A 332 -3.29 3.34 -8.32
C PHE A 332 -4.81 3.37 -8.38
N LYS A 333 -5.38 4.55 -8.46
CA LYS A 333 -6.82 4.76 -8.66
C LYS A 333 -7.13 4.68 -10.15
N VAL A 334 -7.71 3.55 -10.59
CA VAL A 334 -8.03 3.30 -12.00
C VAL A 334 -9.40 3.82 -12.41
N ARG A 335 -10.28 4.10 -11.44
CA ARG A 335 -11.56 4.80 -11.62
C ARG A 335 -11.82 5.79 -10.52
N ALA A 336 -12.48 6.88 -10.87
CA ALA A 336 -12.90 7.87 -9.90
C ALA A 336 -14.11 7.38 -9.08
N GLU A 337 -14.15 7.80 -7.83
CA GLU A 337 -15.34 7.74 -6.99
C GLU A 337 -15.67 9.14 -6.49
N ASP A 338 -16.95 9.43 -6.36
CA ASP A 338 -17.40 10.69 -5.78
C ASP A 338 -18.44 10.42 -4.70
N THR A 339 -18.36 11.20 -3.63
CA THR A 339 -19.27 11.08 -2.49
C THR A 339 -20.00 12.38 -2.25
N TYR A 340 -21.31 12.32 -2.24
CA TYR A 340 -22.17 13.46 -1.97
C TYR A 340 -23.29 13.11 -0.99
N TYR A 341 -23.90 14.15 -0.44
CA TYR A 341 -24.95 14.01 0.55
C TYR A 341 -26.29 14.46 -0.01
N MET A 342 -27.31 13.60 0.09
CA MET A 342 -28.70 13.94 -0.15
C MET A 342 -29.42 14.00 1.21
N GLY A 343 -29.52 15.19 1.79
CA GLY A 343 -29.95 15.35 3.18
C GLY A 343 -28.97 14.65 4.12
N ASN A 344 -29.45 13.72 4.94
CA ASN A 344 -28.63 12.93 5.87
C ASN A 344 -28.05 11.64 5.24
N ARG A 345 -28.32 11.37 3.97
CA ARG A 345 -27.88 10.17 3.28
C ARG A 345 -26.60 10.43 2.51
N LYS A 346 -25.54 9.71 2.87
CA LYS A 346 -24.27 9.67 2.10
C LYS A 346 -24.47 8.73 0.91
N LEU A 347 -24.12 9.19 -0.27
CA LEU A 347 -24.13 8.40 -1.50
C LEU A 347 -22.73 8.45 -2.13
N THR A 348 -22.17 7.29 -2.45
CA THR A 348 -20.94 7.17 -3.22
C THR A 348 -21.29 6.62 -4.60
N VAL A 349 -20.86 7.31 -5.63
CA VAL A 349 -20.99 6.89 -7.02
C VAL A 349 -19.62 6.58 -7.60
N TYR A 350 -19.59 5.68 -8.56
CA TYR A 350 -18.37 5.20 -9.17
C TYR A 350 -18.40 5.50 -10.67
N GLU A 351 -17.25 5.91 -11.21
CA GLU A 351 -17.05 6.04 -12.64
C GLU A 351 -17.37 4.70 -13.32
N GLN A 352 -18.16 4.78 -14.40
CA GLN A 352 -18.59 3.63 -15.20
C GLN A 352 -17.81 3.56 -16.51
N GLY A 353 -17.91 2.43 -17.20
CA GLY A 353 -17.28 2.21 -18.49
C GLY A 353 -15.88 1.60 -18.38
N ASN A 354 -15.12 1.69 -19.47
CA ASN A 354 -13.77 1.13 -19.53
C ASN A 354 -12.79 1.94 -18.69
N ILE A 355 -11.77 1.27 -18.16
CA ILE A 355 -10.64 1.94 -17.53
C ILE A 355 -9.93 2.81 -18.55
N ASN A 356 -9.76 4.09 -18.25
CA ASN A 356 -9.10 5.07 -19.11
C ASN A 356 -7.82 5.59 -18.45
N GLN A 357 -7.02 4.68 -17.93
CA GLN A 357 -5.72 4.98 -17.34
C GLN A 357 -4.61 4.34 -18.18
N PRO A 358 -3.40 4.93 -18.22
CA PRO A 358 -2.25 4.29 -18.84
C PRO A 358 -1.92 2.99 -18.12
N ASN A 359 -1.06 2.15 -18.72
CA ASN A 359 -0.53 0.99 -18.03
C ASN A 359 0.16 1.44 -16.72
N LEU A 360 -0.08 0.70 -15.64
CA LEU A 360 0.49 1.01 -14.33
C LEU A 360 1.83 0.31 -14.22
N THR A 361 2.92 1.08 -14.24
CA THR A 361 4.26 0.49 -14.22
C THR A 361 5.08 1.05 -13.07
N VAL A 362 5.58 0.16 -12.22
CA VAL A 362 6.56 0.49 -11.17
C VAL A 362 7.88 -0.20 -11.48
N GLY A 363 8.95 0.60 -11.56
CA GLY A 363 10.31 0.08 -11.67
C GLY A 363 10.97 -0.01 -10.29
N TYR A 364 11.39 -1.21 -9.89
CA TYR A 364 12.09 -1.48 -8.65
C TYR A 364 13.59 -1.60 -8.93
N TYR A 365 14.38 -0.71 -8.37
CA TYR A 365 15.84 -0.64 -8.52
C TYR A 365 16.49 -1.18 -7.25
N PRO A 366 17.05 -2.39 -7.27
CA PRO A 366 17.81 -2.93 -6.15
C PRO A 366 19.05 -2.09 -5.87
N LEU A 367 19.33 -1.80 -4.61
CA LEU A 367 20.49 -1.03 -4.17
C LEU A 367 21.24 -1.78 -3.08
N ALA A 368 22.57 -1.83 -3.19
CA ALA A 368 23.45 -2.43 -2.19
C ALA A 368 24.75 -1.63 -2.11
N LYS A 369 25.13 -1.20 -0.90
CA LYS A 369 26.34 -0.41 -0.65
C LYS A 369 26.67 -0.48 0.84
N GLU A 370 27.96 -0.42 1.22
CA GLU A 370 28.41 -0.44 2.61
C GLU A 370 27.70 0.63 3.46
N ASN A 371 27.53 1.84 2.93
CA ASN A 371 26.90 2.97 3.61
C ASN A 371 25.69 3.47 2.80
N LEU A 372 24.86 2.56 2.31
CA LEU A 372 23.66 2.93 1.56
C LEU A 372 22.77 3.84 2.41
N SER A 373 22.29 4.93 1.80
CA SER A 373 21.47 5.93 2.48
C SER A 373 20.38 6.49 1.56
N TYR A 374 19.50 7.33 2.10
CA TYR A 374 18.51 8.05 1.30
C TYR A 374 19.13 8.95 0.22
N VAL A 375 20.40 9.35 0.40
CA VAL A 375 21.13 10.13 -0.61
C VAL A 375 21.37 9.29 -1.86
N ASP A 376 21.73 8.02 -1.70
CA ASP A 376 21.92 7.08 -2.82
C ASP A 376 20.59 6.83 -3.57
N ILE A 377 19.46 6.77 -2.84
CA ILE A 377 18.11 6.71 -3.46
C ILE A 377 17.84 7.98 -4.26
N ALA A 378 18.15 9.15 -3.73
CA ALA A 378 17.98 10.42 -4.43
C ALA A 378 18.89 10.53 -5.67
N GLU A 379 20.13 10.04 -5.59
CA GLU A 379 21.05 9.96 -6.74
C GLU A 379 20.55 8.99 -7.81
N ALA A 380 20.05 7.83 -7.41
CA ALA A 380 19.45 6.87 -8.32
C ALA A 380 18.22 7.45 -9.04
N TYR A 381 17.36 8.19 -8.31
CA TYR A 381 16.21 8.87 -8.91
C TYR A 381 16.64 10.00 -9.86
N ARG A 382 17.65 10.78 -9.50
CA ARG A 382 18.23 11.80 -10.38
C ARG A 382 18.75 11.18 -11.68
N ASN A 383 19.46 10.06 -11.60
CA ASN A 383 19.97 9.35 -12.77
C ASN A 383 18.82 8.84 -13.65
N TYR A 384 17.78 8.26 -13.04
CA TYR A 384 16.54 7.89 -13.74
C TYR A 384 15.92 9.08 -14.50
N LEU A 385 15.83 10.26 -13.87
CA LEU A 385 15.28 11.45 -14.52
C LEU A 385 16.13 11.91 -15.71
N ILE A 386 17.45 11.84 -15.60
CA ILE A 386 18.37 12.19 -16.68
C ILE A 386 18.25 11.21 -17.84
N GLU A 387 18.31 9.92 -17.57
CA GLU A 387 18.35 8.87 -18.58
C GLU A 387 16.99 8.62 -19.25
N GLN A 388 15.91 8.60 -18.47
CA GLN A 388 14.59 8.17 -18.94
C GLN A 388 13.62 9.33 -19.22
N LYS A 389 13.78 10.47 -18.55
CA LYS A 389 12.90 11.63 -18.70
C LYS A 389 13.56 12.81 -19.38
N GLY A 390 14.83 12.67 -19.78
CA GLY A 390 15.58 13.72 -20.48
C GLY A 390 15.87 14.95 -19.63
N PHE A 391 15.86 14.78 -18.30
CA PHE A 391 16.21 15.85 -17.38
C PHE A 391 17.64 16.29 -17.62
N LYS A 392 17.90 17.59 -17.68
CA LYS A 392 19.24 18.13 -17.90
C LYS A 392 19.87 18.49 -16.56
N ASP A 393 21.13 18.19 -16.45
CA ASP A 393 21.91 18.65 -15.31
C ASP A 393 21.95 20.18 -15.23
N LYS A 394 22.13 20.70 -14.02
CA LYS A 394 22.17 22.13 -13.77
C LYS A 394 23.23 22.78 -14.65
N SER A 395 22.84 23.78 -15.44
CA SER A 395 23.80 24.58 -16.19
C SER A 395 24.53 25.52 -15.22
N ASP A 396 25.87 25.55 -15.30
CA ASP A 396 26.71 26.46 -14.51
C ASP A 396 26.47 27.94 -14.84
N ASN A 397 25.72 28.23 -15.92
CA ASN A 397 25.47 29.58 -16.42
C ASN A 397 24.11 30.14 -15.99
N ILE A 398 23.39 29.52 -15.04
CA ILE A 398 22.13 30.08 -14.54
C ILE A 398 22.46 31.17 -13.51
N THR A 399 22.49 32.42 -13.98
CA THR A 399 22.67 33.59 -13.09
C THR A 399 21.38 34.10 -12.48
N ASN A 400 20.24 33.90 -13.14
CA ASN A 400 18.90 34.23 -12.63
C ASN A 400 17.91 33.14 -13.08
N SER A 401 17.25 32.49 -12.15
CA SER A 401 16.15 31.56 -12.43
C SER A 401 14.83 32.11 -11.92
N TYR A 402 13.81 32.06 -12.76
CA TYR A 402 12.43 32.29 -12.34
C TYR A 402 11.78 30.93 -12.14
N TYR A 403 11.17 30.74 -10.98
CA TYR A 403 10.27 29.62 -10.75
C TYR A 403 8.86 30.09 -11.09
N LEU A 404 8.25 29.45 -12.09
CA LEU A 404 6.87 29.73 -12.49
C LEU A 404 6.02 28.52 -12.20
N ASP A 405 5.17 28.62 -11.21
CA ASP A 405 4.19 27.61 -10.88
C ASP A 405 2.85 27.99 -11.52
N LEU A 406 2.44 27.22 -12.53
CA LEU A 406 1.20 27.46 -13.26
C LEU A 406 0.12 26.54 -12.69
N TYR A 407 -0.72 27.06 -11.85
CA TYR A 407 -1.96 26.41 -11.45
C TYR A 407 -2.98 26.57 -12.58
N GLY A 408 -3.26 25.50 -13.31
CA GLY A 408 -4.31 25.50 -14.33
C GLY A 408 -5.66 25.85 -13.74
N GLY A 409 -6.38 26.71 -14.41
CA GLY A 409 -7.71 27.26 -14.18
C GLY A 409 -8.41 26.95 -12.85
N THR A 410 -8.38 27.89 -11.92
CA THR A 410 -9.29 27.86 -10.78
C THR A 410 -10.63 28.47 -11.19
N ILE A 411 -11.72 27.72 -11.04
CA ILE A 411 -13.06 28.25 -11.16
C ILE A 411 -13.28 29.23 -10.03
N LYS A 412 -13.37 30.52 -10.32
CA LYS A 412 -13.72 31.53 -9.35
C LYS A 412 -15.23 31.49 -9.14
N ALA A 413 -15.67 31.00 -8.00
CA ALA A 413 -17.07 31.13 -7.60
C ALA A 413 -17.42 32.61 -7.50
N GLN A 414 -18.32 33.09 -8.34
CA GLN A 414 -18.89 34.44 -8.23
C GLN A 414 -20.29 34.30 -7.63
N SER A 415 -20.61 35.23 -6.72
CA SER A 415 -21.96 35.37 -6.20
C SER A 415 -22.64 36.55 -6.91
N ILE A 416 -23.73 36.32 -7.60
CA ILE A 416 -24.59 37.37 -8.15
C ILE A 416 -25.88 37.37 -7.34
N ALA A 417 -26.17 38.49 -6.70
CA ALA A 417 -27.38 38.64 -5.87
C ALA A 417 -27.52 37.57 -4.77
N GLY A 418 -26.42 37.11 -4.18
CA GLY A 418 -26.44 36.07 -3.12
C GLY A 418 -26.52 34.64 -3.61
N PHE A 419 -26.55 34.39 -4.90
CA PHE A 419 -26.53 33.06 -5.48
C PHE A 419 -25.12 32.74 -6.00
N PRO A 420 -24.56 31.54 -5.68
CA PRO A 420 -23.30 31.13 -6.28
C PRO A 420 -23.51 30.88 -7.78
N VAL A 421 -22.70 31.51 -8.62
CA VAL A 421 -22.68 31.28 -10.05
C VAL A 421 -21.29 30.77 -10.42
N SER A 422 -21.22 29.58 -10.98
CA SER A 422 -20.02 29.05 -11.65
C SER A 422 -19.97 29.66 -13.05
N LEU A 423 -18.92 30.40 -13.35
CA LEU A 423 -18.60 30.78 -14.73
C LEU A 423 -17.48 29.85 -15.20
N GLU A 424 -17.79 29.01 -16.16
CA GLU A 424 -16.77 28.30 -16.94
C GLU A 424 -16.08 29.34 -17.82
N THR A 425 -14.76 29.46 -17.71
CA THR A 425 -13.92 30.27 -18.61
C THR A 425 -13.19 29.37 -19.60
#